data_ac5a55d5a72bb45d0d150af6b8b44de3
#
_entry.id   ac5a55d5a72bb45d0d150af6b8b44de3
#
_cell.length_a   1.000
_cell.length_b   1.000
_cell.length_c   1.000
_cell.angle_alpha   90.00
_cell.angle_beta   90.00
_cell.angle_gamma   90.00
#
_symmetry.space_group_name_H-M   'P 1'
#
loop_
_entity.id
_entity.type
_entity.pdbx_description
1 polymer ?
#
loop_
_entity_poly.entity_id
_entity_poly.type
_entity_poly.pdbx_seq_one_letter_code
_entity_poly.pdbx_strand_id
1 'polypeptide(L)'
;LGAATAIYPPILLMCFGIWCLVFAVSHYVSLASIIAGCAFPVFVSIFSSSIYVRHGLDHTSISFLVFSFVVAIALVWTHRKNVGRLLDGSESKIDPWAYFSREIASKLGLTDDEKDNNANG
;
A
#
# COMPACT_ATOMS: atom_id res chain seq x y z
N LEU A 1 0.70 -1.87 11.86
CA LEU A 1 -0.69 -1.47 11.61
C LEU A 1 -1.51 -1.36 12.90
N GLY A 2 -1.47 -2.34 13.82
CA GLY A 2 -2.30 -2.34 15.03
C GLY A 2 -2.11 -1.13 15.95
N ALA A 3 -0.88 -0.65 16.14
CA ALA A 3 -0.61 0.52 16.98
C ALA A 3 -1.17 1.82 16.37
N ALA A 4 -1.07 2.00 15.05
CA ALA A 4 -1.63 3.17 14.37
C ALA A 4 -3.17 3.17 14.37
N THR A 5 -3.78 2.00 14.32
CA THR A 5 -5.25 1.85 14.40
C THR A 5 -5.80 2.28 15.75
N ALA A 6 -5.06 2.00 16.83
CA ALA A 6 -5.47 2.37 18.18
C ALA A 6 -5.42 3.89 18.42
N ILE A 7 -4.54 4.61 17.68
CA ILE A 7 -4.30 6.03 17.90
C ILE A 7 -5.25 6.92 17.09
N TYR A 8 -5.46 6.62 15.80
CA TYR A 8 -6.37 7.44 14.98
C TYR A 8 -6.94 6.67 13.76
N PRO A 9 -8.05 5.95 13.95
CA PRO A 9 -8.66 5.12 12.91
C PRO A 9 -8.97 5.84 11.58
N PRO A 10 -9.46 7.11 11.57
CA PRO A 10 -9.77 7.79 10.31
C PRO A 10 -8.57 8.00 9.38
N ILE A 11 -7.42 8.37 9.95
CA ILE A 11 -6.20 8.58 9.16
C ILE A 11 -5.74 7.27 8.52
N LEU A 12 -5.78 6.18 9.26
CA LEU A 12 -5.42 4.87 8.75
C LEU A 12 -6.33 4.42 7.60
N LEU A 13 -7.64 4.64 7.74
CA LEU A 13 -8.61 4.32 6.69
C LEU A 13 -8.36 5.14 5.42
N MET A 14 -8.00 6.42 5.55
CA MET A 14 -7.65 7.28 4.41
C MET A 14 -6.37 6.79 3.72
N CYS A 15 -5.34 6.46 4.47
CA CYS A 15 -4.09 5.91 3.93
C CYS A 15 -4.33 4.55 3.25
N PHE A 16 -5.16 3.69 3.84
CA PHE A 16 -5.53 2.42 3.25
C PHE A 16 -6.34 2.60 1.96
N GLY A 17 -7.25 3.58 1.92
CA GLY A 17 -8.00 3.94 0.71
C GLY A 17 -7.07 4.38 -0.43
N ILE A 18 -6.06 5.22 -0.13
CA ILE A 18 -5.04 5.62 -1.10
C ILE A 18 -4.23 4.41 -1.55
N TRP A 19 -3.83 3.54 -0.63
CA TRP A 19 -3.12 2.31 -0.95
C TRP A 19 -3.91 1.44 -1.94
N CYS A 20 -5.18 1.20 -1.67
CA CYS A 20 -6.06 0.44 -2.54
C CYS A 20 -6.21 1.09 -3.93
N LEU A 21 -6.39 2.42 -3.96
CA LEU A 21 -6.52 3.17 -5.21
C LEU A 21 -5.25 3.06 -6.07
N VAL A 22 -4.09 3.33 -5.47
CA VAL A 22 -2.80 3.27 -6.17
C VAL A 22 -2.51 1.84 -6.64
N PHE A 23 -2.79 0.84 -5.79
CA PHE A 23 -2.63 -0.56 -6.17
C PHE A 23 -3.57 -0.95 -7.33
N ALA A 24 -4.83 -0.54 -7.30
CA ALA A 24 -5.80 -0.84 -8.35
C ALA A 24 -5.40 -0.24 -9.71
N VAL A 25 -4.76 0.94 -9.71
CA VAL A 25 -4.34 1.62 -10.95
C VAL A 25 -2.97 1.15 -11.42
N SER A 26 -2.01 1.01 -10.50
CA SER A 26 -0.62 0.73 -10.84
C SER A 26 -0.26 -0.75 -10.87
N HIS A 27 -1.00 -1.58 -10.14
CA HIS A 27 -0.70 -3.00 -9.88
C HIS A 27 0.66 -3.26 -9.20
N TYR A 28 1.29 -2.22 -8.65
CA TYR A 28 2.53 -2.31 -7.89
C TYR A 28 2.27 -2.13 -6.39
N VAL A 29 2.47 -3.19 -5.61
CA VAL A 29 2.33 -3.16 -4.14
C VAL A 29 3.32 -2.19 -3.51
N SER A 30 4.57 -2.20 -3.97
CA SER A 30 5.63 -1.32 -3.48
C SER A 30 5.30 0.15 -3.70
N LEU A 31 4.81 0.51 -4.88
CA LEU A 31 4.41 1.88 -5.21
C LEU A 31 3.23 2.34 -4.34
N ALA A 32 2.22 1.50 -4.20
CA ALA A 32 1.08 1.77 -3.34
C ALA A 32 1.48 2.01 -1.88
N SER A 33 2.40 1.18 -1.36
CA SER A 33 2.90 1.30 0.01
C SER A 33 3.72 2.57 0.24
N ILE A 34 4.56 2.96 -0.72
CA ILE A 34 5.36 4.18 -0.63
C ILE A 34 4.47 5.42 -0.66
N ILE A 35 3.53 5.48 -1.59
CA ILE A 35 2.60 6.62 -1.72
C ILE A 35 1.73 6.75 -0.48
N ALA A 36 1.14 5.67 0.00
CA ALA A 36 0.33 5.67 1.22
C ALA A 36 1.16 6.06 2.46
N GLY A 37 2.41 5.58 2.56
CA GLY A 37 3.32 5.94 3.64
C GLY A 37 3.74 7.40 3.62
N CYS A 38 3.97 7.98 2.45
CA CYS A 38 4.25 9.41 2.30
C CYS A 38 3.01 10.29 2.57
N ALA A 39 1.82 9.79 2.27
CA ALA A 39 0.57 10.48 2.58
C ALA A 39 0.28 10.53 4.09
N PHE A 40 0.78 9.57 4.85
CA PHE A 40 0.51 9.46 6.29
C PHE A 40 0.92 10.72 7.08
N PRO A 41 2.17 11.23 7.00
CA PRO A 41 2.54 12.46 7.72
C PRO A 41 1.78 13.70 7.23
N VAL A 42 1.35 13.74 5.97
CA VAL A 42 0.52 14.83 5.43
C VAL A 42 -0.84 14.83 6.11
N PHE A 43 -1.50 13.69 6.21
CA PHE A 43 -2.78 13.59 6.93
C PHE A 43 -2.63 13.89 8.41
N VAL A 44 -1.58 13.38 9.05
CA VAL A 44 -1.30 13.71 10.46
C VAL A 44 -1.13 15.21 10.63
N SER A 45 -0.43 15.90 9.74
CA SER A 45 -0.25 17.36 9.80
C SER A 45 -1.58 18.11 9.67
N ILE A 46 -2.42 17.73 8.71
CA ILE A 46 -3.74 18.36 8.49
C ILE A 46 -4.65 18.14 9.71
N PHE A 47 -4.73 16.93 10.19
CA PHE A 47 -5.58 16.59 11.34
C PHE A 47 -5.05 17.19 12.65
N SER A 48 -3.73 17.21 12.84
CA SER A 48 -3.11 17.88 14.00
C SER A 48 -3.41 19.37 14.01
N SER A 49 -3.37 20.04 12.86
CA SER A 49 -3.73 21.45 12.77
C SER A 49 -5.18 21.71 13.19
N SER A 50 -6.10 20.83 12.79
CA SER A 50 -7.52 20.94 13.17
C SER A 50 -7.75 20.70 14.66
N ILE A 51 -7.01 19.78 15.25
CA ILE A 51 -7.05 19.50 16.70
C ILE A 51 -6.40 20.62 17.48
N TYR A 52 -5.27 21.17 16.97
CA TYR A 52 -4.58 22.31 17.56
C TYR A 52 -5.49 23.54 17.72
N VAL A 53 -6.27 23.85 16.70
CA VAL A 53 -7.21 24.97 16.72
C VAL A 53 -8.31 24.77 17.79
N ARG A 54 -8.64 23.53 18.10
CA ARG A 54 -9.70 23.20 19.07
C ARG A 54 -9.22 23.05 20.52
N HIS A 55 -8.02 22.54 20.74
CA HIS A 55 -7.55 22.07 22.06
C HIS A 55 -6.17 22.58 22.50
N GLY A 56 -5.47 23.38 21.64
CA GLY A 56 -4.12 23.87 21.93
C GLY A 56 -3.02 22.87 21.56
N LEU A 57 -1.77 23.30 21.65
CA LEU A 57 -0.60 22.46 21.44
C LEU A 57 -0.48 21.41 22.52
N ASP A 58 -0.75 20.17 22.16
CA ASP A 58 -0.47 19.03 23.02
C ASP A 58 0.81 18.32 22.54
N HIS A 59 1.69 17.97 23.49
CA HIS A 59 2.93 17.24 23.20
C HIS A 59 2.67 15.93 22.45
N THR A 60 1.51 15.34 22.62
CA THR A 60 1.06 14.11 21.93
C THR A 60 0.98 14.34 20.42
N SER A 61 0.51 15.51 19.97
CA SER A 61 0.39 15.83 18.55
C SER A 61 1.76 15.94 17.86
N ILE A 62 2.74 16.55 18.54
CA ILE A 62 4.10 16.69 18.02
C ILE A 62 4.79 15.32 17.95
N SER A 63 4.66 14.52 18.99
CA SER A 63 5.24 13.18 19.02
C SER A 63 4.66 12.29 17.92
N PHE A 64 3.36 12.40 17.68
CA PHE A 64 2.70 11.63 16.62
C PHE A 64 3.13 12.09 15.21
N LEU A 65 3.35 13.39 15.03
CA LEU A 65 3.88 13.93 13.79
C LEU A 65 5.30 13.43 13.52
N VAL A 66 6.18 13.51 14.52
CA VAL A 66 7.56 12.99 14.42
C VAL A 66 7.55 11.49 14.10
N PHE A 67 6.71 10.73 14.81
CA PHE A 67 6.54 9.30 14.55
C PHE A 67 6.10 9.02 13.11
N SER A 68 5.16 9.80 12.57
CA SER A 68 4.68 9.62 11.20
C SER A 68 5.77 9.85 10.15
N PHE A 69 6.65 10.83 10.35
CA PHE A 69 7.81 11.05 9.49
C PHE A 69 8.82 9.92 9.58
N VAL A 70 9.11 9.43 10.78
CA VAL A 70 10.01 8.27 10.99
C VAL A 70 9.48 7.04 10.26
N VAL A 71 8.18 6.77 10.37
CA VAL A 71 7.53 5.66 9.68
C VAL A 71 7.62 5.83 8.17
N ALA A 72 7.36 7.01 7.64
CA ALA A 72 7.44 7.29 6.20
C ALA A 72 8.87 7.07 5.66
N ILE A 73 9.89 7.59 6.36
CA ILE A 73 11.30 7.41 5.99
C ILE A 73 11.70 5.93 6.05
N ALA A 74 11.34 5.24 7.13
CA ALA A 74 11.62 3.82 7.28
C ALA A 74 10.98 2.98 6.17
N LEU A 75 9.77 3.35 5.75
CA LEU A 75 9.03 2.66 4.70
C LEU A 75 9.69 2.87 3.33
N VAL A 76 10.06 4.09 2.99
CA VAL A 76 10.83 4.40 1.76
C VAL A 76 12.18 3.66 1.79
N TRP A 77 12.88 3.68 2.90
CA TRP A 77 14.16 2.97 3.05
C TRP A 77 14.01 1.45 2.86
N THR A 78 12.97 0.87 3.45
CA THR A 78 12.68 -0.58 3.31
C THR A 78 12.39 -0.94 1.86
N HIS A 79 11.67 -0.08 1.14
CA HIS A 79 11.29 -0.30 -0.26
C HIS A 79 12.27 0.27 -1.29
N ARG A 80 13.44 0.80 -0.89
CA ARG A 80 14.40 1.43 -1.80
C ARG A 80 14.83 0.57 -2.99
N LYS A 81 14.96 -0.74 -2.79
CA LYS A 81 15.28 -1.69 -3.88
C LYS A 81 14.13 -1.84 -4.86
N ASN A 82 12.90 -1.79 -4.35
CA ASN A 82 11.69 -1.86 -5.17
C ASN A 82 11.49 -0.57 -5.96
N VAL A 83 11.84 0.59 -5.38
CA VAL A 83 11.87 1.88 -6.09
C VAL A 83 12.86 1.82 -7.25
N GLY A 84 14.06 1.29 -7.04
CA GLY A 84 15.03 1.08 -8.11
C GLY A 84 14.47 0.23 -9.25
N ARG A 85 13.82 -0.87 -8.94
CA ARG A 85 13.16 -1.73 -9.94
C ARG A 85 12.00 -1.05 -10.66
N LEU A 86 11.23 -0.22 -9.97
CA LEU A 86 10.17 0.59 -10.59
C LEU A 86 10.73 1.59 -11.59
N LEU A 87 11.83 2.28 -11.26
CA LEU A 87 12.52 3.22 -12.14
C LEU A 87 13.15 2.53 -13.34
N ASP A 88 13.70 1.34 -13.17
CA ASP A 88 14.28 0.53 -14.23
C ASP A 88 13.25 -0.25 -15.06
N GLY A 89 11.96 -0.22 -14.66
CA GLY A 89 10.89 -0.97 -15.31
C GLY A 89 10.93 -2.47 -15.07
N SER A 90 11.75 -2.95 -14.13
CA SER A 90 11.93 -4.38 -13.81
C SER A 90 11.06 -4.87 -12.64
N GLU A 91 10.25 -4.01 -12.01
CA GLU A 91 9.33 -4.41 -10.95
C GLU A 91 8.19 -5.29 -11.50
N SER A 92 7.86 -6.36 -10.78
CA SER A 92 6.76 -7.25 -11.13
C SER A 92 5.42 -6.58 -10.86
N LYS A 93 4.58 -6.48 -11.89
CA LYS A 93 3.16 -6.15 -11.71
C LYS A 93 2.43 -7.34 -11.15
N ILE A 94 1.66 -7.13 -10.09
CA ILE A 94 0.70 -8.11 -9.59
C ILE A 94 -0.64 -7.77 -10.21
N ASP A 95 -1.12 -8.67 -11.09
CA ASP A 95 -2.47 -8.59 -11.64
C ASP A 95 -3.40 -9.50 -10.84
N PRO A 96 -4.26 -8.95 -9.95
CA PRO A 96 -5.16 -9.74 -9.13
C PRO A 96 -6.21 -10.47 -9.98
N TRP A 97 -6.56 -9.94 -11.14
CA TRP A 97 -7.51 -10.59 -12.06
C TRP A 97 -6.92 -11.81 -12.73
N ALA A 98 -5.66 -11.75 -13.19
CA ALA A 98 -4.98 -12.89 -13.80
C ALA A 98 -4.79 -14.01 -12.78
N TYR A 99 -4.42 -13.68 -11.54
CA TYR A 99 -4.28 -14.65 -10.45
C TYR A 99 -5.61 -15.33 -10.14
N PHE A 100 -6.67 -14.56 -9.98
CA PHE A 100 -8.02 -15.05 -9.71
C PHE A 100 -8.56 -15.92 -10.85
N SER A 101 -8.36 -15.52 -12.09
CA SER A 101 -8.76 -16.27 -13.28
C SER A 101 -8.02 -17.60 -13.38
N ARG A 102 -6.72 -17.64 -13.09
CA ARG A 102 -5.93 -18.88 -13.06
C ARG A 102 -6.40 -19.83 -11.96
N GLU A 103 -6.71 -19.32 -10.78
CA GLU A 103 -7.20 -20.11 -9.67
C GLU A 103 -8.58 -20.73 -9.98
N ILE A 104 -9.49 -19.97 -10.55
CA ILE A 104 -10.78 -20.46 -10.98
C ILE A 104 -10.64 -21.50 -12.11
N ALA A 105 -9.80 -21.23 -13.11
CA ALA A 105 -9.53 -22.18 -14.20
C ALA A 105 -8.95 -23.49 -13.68
N SER A 106 -8.06 -23.44 -12.70
CA SER A 106 -7.50 -24.61 -12.03
C SER A 106 -8.57 -25.41 -11.28
N LYS A 107 -9.47 -24.74 -10.54
CA LYS A 107 -10.57 -25.38 -9.81
C LYS A 107 -11.62 -25.99 -10.71
N LEU A 108 -11.84 -25.44 -11.90
CA LEU A 108 -12.78 -25.93 -12.90
C LEU A 108 -12.18 -27.00 -13.84
N GLY A 109 -10.88 -27.31 -13.71
CA GLY A 109 -10.18 -28.28 -14.54
C GLY A 109 -9.92 -27.83 -15.98
N LEU A 110 -10.07 -26.53 -16.29
CA LEU A 110 -9.90 -25.99 -17.64
C LEU A 110 -8.43 -25.91 -18.10
N THR A 111 -7.48 -26.01 -17.17
CA THR A 111 -6.05 -25.98 -17.47
C THR A 111 -5.47 -27.32 -17.90
N ASP A 112 -6.17 -28.41 -17.62
CA ASP A 112 -5.70 -29.75 -17.98
C ASP A 112 -5.89 -30.05 -19.48
N ASP A 113 -6.92 -29.49 -20.10
CA ASP A 113 -7.22 -29.66 -21.52
C ASP A 113 -6.13 -29.01 -22.43
N GLU A 114 -5.48 -27.97 -21.97
CA GLU A 114 -4.42 -27.30 -22.74
C GLU A 114 -3.10 -28.08 -22.74
N LYS A 115 -2.84 -28.83 -21.67
CA LYS A 115 -1.66 -29.69 -21.58
C LYS A 115 -1.76 -30.92 -22.50
N ASP A 116 -2.94 -31.54 -22.58
CA ASP A 116 -3.16 -32.70 -23.43
C ASP A 116 -3.13 -32.34 -24.92
N ASN A 117 -3.57 -31.13 -25.27
CA ASN A 117 -3.52 -30.62 -26.64
C ASN A 117 -2.10 -30.28 -27.09
N ASN A 118 -1.23 -29.86 -26.21
CA ASN A 118 0.19 -29.58 -26.48
C ASN A 118 1.04 -30.86 -26.47
N ALA A 119 0.62 -31.90 -25.78
CA ALA A 119 1.31 -33.19 -25.76
C ALA A 119 1.03 -34.04 -27.00
N ASN A 120 -0.10 -33.81 -27.70
CA ASN A 120 -0.51 -34.53 -28.91
C ASN A 120 -0.19 -33.76 -30.22
N GLY A 121 0.40 -32.61 -30.10
CA GLY A 121 0.91 -31.81 -31.23
C GLY A 121 2.40 -31.93 -31.36
#